data_76a46f9ff280dd77ccd2501666716a7e
#
_entry.id   76a46f9ff280dd77ccd2501666716a7e
#
_cell.length_a   1.000
_cell.length_b   1.000
_cell.length_c   1.000
_cell.angle_alpha   90.00
_cell.angle_beta   90.00
_cell.angle_gamma   90.00
#
_symmetry.space_group_name_H-M   'P 1'
#
loop_
_entity.id
_entity.type
_entity.pdbx_description
1 polymer ?
#
loop_
_entity_poly.entity_id
_entity_poly.type
_entity_poly.pdbx_seq_one_letter_code
_entity_poly.pdbx_strand_id
1 'polypeptide(L)'
;MQEDFNDLLKVHFPLMEVKEGKIIIPQGTKIYGTYDSNVVFAQNRMLVVWNRLIFPNKKTLDLAGMPGADLTGAAGLKDKTNYHTLQMLKGVFLSAVFGAIDGIAKDSTTNTAAQGAVDGATEQINVFGSKIADKSLNKNPTIEIRQGTKFNIMINKDINLPVYK
;
A
#
# COMPACT_ATOMS: atom_id res chain seq x y z
N MET A 1 3.40 -7.90 -23.45
CA MET A 1 2.52 -7.88 -22.28
C MET A 1 3.22 -8.72 -21.23
N GLN A 2 4.02 -8.06 -20.42
CA GLN A 2 4.85 -8.71 -19.39
C GLN A 2 4.02 -8.65 -18.11
N GLU A 3 3.45 -9.77 -17.72
CA GLU A 3 2.75 -9.88 -16.45
C GLU A 3 3.80 -9.80 -15.34
N ASP A 4 3.73 -8.75 -14.57
CA ASP A 4 4.56 -8.56 -13.39
C ASP A 4 4.14 -9.55 -12.30
N PHE A 5 4.77 -10.71 -12.31
CA PHE A 5 4.65 -11.76 -11.26
C PHE A 5 5.43 -11.40 -9.99
N ASN A 6 5.41 -10.15 -9.56
CA ASN A 6 6.39 -9.73 -8.56
C ASN A 6 5.94 -9.76 -7.11
N ASP A 7 4.69 -10.06 -6.80
CA ASP A 7 4.22 -9.89 -5.45
C ASP A 7 3.78 -11.21 -4.81
N LEU A 8 4.77 -12.10 -4.56
CA LEU A 8 4.55 -13.36 -3.85
C LEU A 8 4.65 -13.16 -2.34
N LEU A 9 3.55 -13.30 -1.66
CA LEU A 9 3.49 -13.30 -0.20
C LEU A 9 3.62 -14.72 0.34
N LYS A 10 4.59 -14.93 1.24
CA LYS A 10 4.83 -16.20 1.91
C LYS A 10 4.66 -16.05 3.40
N VAL A 11 3.75 -16.80 3.98
CA VAL A 11 3.50 -16.82 5.42
C VAL A 11 3.72 -18.21 6.00
N HIS A 12 4.21 -18.26 7.24
CA HIS A 12 4.38 -19.47 8.01
C HIS A 12 3.29 -19.60 9.07
N PHE A 13 2.66 -20.75 9.17
CA PHE A 13 1.76 -21.04 10.28
C PHE A 13 2.57 -21.43 11.52
N PRO A 14 2.55 -20.61 12.58
CA PRO A 14 3.25 -20.92 13.82
C PRO A 14 2.50 -21.94 14.67
N LEU A 15 1.21 -22.13 14.42
CA LEU A 15 0.31 -22.98 15.17
C LEU A 15 -0.15 -24.19 14.34
N MET A 16 -0.62 -25.21 15.04
CA MET A 16 -1.15 -26.43 14.48
C MET A 16 -2.68 -26.40 14.55
N GLU A 17 -3.33 -26.68 13.42
CA GLU A 17 -4.78 -26.82 13.37
C GLU A 17 -5.17 -28.29 13.59
N VAL A 18 -6.03 -28.52 14.57
CA VAL A 18 -6.48 -29.87 14.95
C VAL A 18 -8.00 -29.95 14.88
N LYS A 19 -8.54 -30.92 14.16
CA LYS A 19 -9.97 -31.22 14.13
C LYS A 19 -10.18 -32.69 14.53
N GLU A 20 -11.08 -32.92 15.51
CA GLU A 20 -11.39 -34.26 16.01
C GLU A 20 -10.14 -35.09 16.45
N GLY A 21 -9.16 -34.41 17.08
CA GLY A 21 -7.92 -35.04 17.50
C GLY A 21 -6.93 -35.38 16.36
N LYS A 22 -7.25 -35.03 15.12
CA LYS A 22 -6.39 -35.25 13.96
C LYS A 22 -5.77 -33.93 13.49
N ILE A 23 -4.48 -33.96 13.22
CA ILE A 23 -3.76 -32.80 12.67
C ILE A 23 -4.16 -32.62 11.22
N ILE A 24 -4.66 -31.44 10.90
CA ILE A 24 -5.02 -31.07 9.52
C ILE A 24 -3.98 -30.17 8.92
N ILE A 25 -3.59 -29.11 9.65
CA ILE A 25 -2.54 -28.19 9.24
C ILE A 25 -1.44 -28.23 10.30
N PRO A 26 -0.31 -28.91 10.04
CA PRO A 26 0.78 -28.98 11.00
C PRO A 26 1.56 -27.66 11.06
N GLN A 27 2.21 -27.45 12.18
CA GLN A 27 3.16 -26.35 12.34
C GLN A 27 4.24 -26.42 11.25
N GLY A 28 4.65 -25.25 10.74
CA GLY A 28 5.62 -25.15 9.65
C GLY A 28 5.02 -25.26 8.24
N THR A 29 3.70 -25.40 8.12
CA THR A 29 3.01 -25.24 6.83
C THR A 29 3.21 -23.81 6.30
N LYS A 30 3.47 -23.71 5.01
CA LYS A 30 3.67 -22.43 4.32
C LYS A 30 2.45 -22.13 3.44
N ILE A 31 1.96 -20.92 3.49
CA ILE A 31 0.95 -20.42 2.56
C ILE A 31 1.59 -19.46 1.58
N TYR A 32 1.21 -19.57 0.32
CA TYR A 32 1.62 -18.68 -0.75
C TYR A 32 0.39 -18.01 -1.34
N GLY A 33 0.51 -16.71 -1.52
CA GLY A 33 -0.51 -15.88 -2.14
C GLY A 33 0.10 -14.80 -2.99
N THR A 34 -0.74 -14.10 -3.72
CA THR A 34 -0.41 -12.90 -4.46
C THR A 34 -1.12 -11.72 -3.82
N TYR A 35 -0.51 -10.55 -3.88
CA TYR A 35 -1.13 -9.33 -3.39
C TYR A 35 -1.12 -8.25 -4.46
N ASP A 36 -2.06 -7.32 -4.38
CA ASP A 36 -2.11 -6.17 -5.27
C ASP A 36 -1.26 -5.04 -4.68
N SER A 37 -0.20 -4.68 -5.41
CA SER A 37 0.71 -3.59 -5.05
C SER A 37 0.23 -2.21 -5.53
N ASN A 38 -0.79 -2.15 -6.39
CA ASN A 38 -1.35 -0.91 -6.90
C ASN A 38 -2.23 -0.23 -5.85
N VAL A 39 -1.59 0.46 -4.93
CA VAL A 39 -2.30 1.20 -3.88
C VAL A 39 -2.73 2.56 -4.41
N VAL A 40 -4.04 2.83 -4.38
CA VAL A 40 -4.59 4.14 -4.75
C VAL A 40 -4.74 5.04 -3.51
N PHE A 41 -4.88 6.34 -3.76
CA PHE A 41 -5.13 7.31 -2.70
C PHE A 41 -6.35 6.92 -1.86
N ALA A 42 -6.24 7.07 -0.55
CA ALA A 42 -7.21 6.64 0.46
C ALA A 42 -7.35 5.12 0.68
N GLN A 43 -6.68 4.27 -0.07
CA GLN A 43 -6.65 2.84 0.20
C GLN A 43 -5.77 2.56 1.43
N ASN A 44 -6.32 1.83 2.40
CA ASN A 44 -5.62 1.45 3.63
C ASN A 44 -5.59 -0.06 3.85
N ARG A 45 -5.96 -0.85 2.83
CA ARG A 45 -5.99 -2.30 2.87
C ARG A 45 -5.25 -2.88 1.68
N MET A 46 -4.43 -3.88 1.93
CA MET A 46 -3.74 -4.65 0.92
C MET A 46 -4.59 -5.86 0.57
N LEU A 47 -5.04 -5.96 -0.67
CA LEU A 47 -5.77 -7.12 -1.16
C LEU A 47 -4.79 -8.28 -1.33
N VAL A 48 -5.15 -9.42 -0.76
CA VAL A 48 -4.33 -10.63 -0.81
C VAL A 48 -5.22 -11.79 -1.24
N VAL A 49 -4.69 -12.63 -2.11
CA VAL A 49 -5.34 -13.84 -2.60
C VAL A 49 -4.41 -15.01 -2.36
N TRP A 50 -4.89 -16.01 -1.64
CA TRP A 50 -4.13 -17.19 -1.27
C TRP A 50 -4.31 -18.29 -2.31
N ASN A 51 -3.20 -18.74 -2.87
CA ASN A 51 -3.21 -19.68 -3.98
C ASN A 51 -2.85 -21.09 -3.55
N ARG A 52 -1.91 -21.26 -2.61
CA ARG A 52 -1.35 -22.59 -2.32
C ARG A 52 -0.91 -22.73 -0.86
N LEU A 53 -1.19 -23.91 -0.28
CA LEU A 53 -0.58 -24.40 0.95
C LEU A 53 0.53 -25.42 0.61
N ILE A 54 1.66 -25.34 1.30
CA ILE A 54 2.75 -26.32 1.24
C ILE A 54 2.98 -26.86 2.63
N PHE A 55 2.73 -28.14 2.80
CA PHE A 55 2.92 -28.86 4.05
C PHE A 55 4.41 -29.23 4.28
N PRO A 56 4.84 -29.50 5.52
CA PRO A 56 6.22 -29.90 5.82
C PRO A 56 6.66 -31.17 5.08
N ASN A 57 5.73 -32.08 4.79
CA ASN A 57 5.99 -33.32 4.01
C ASN A 57 6.06 -33.08 2.49
N LYS A 58 6.19 -31.80 2.04
CA LYS A 58 6.27 -31.35 0.65
C LYS A 58 4.99 -31.57 -0.18
N LYS A 59 3.91 -32.07 0.41
CA LYS A 59 2.61 -32.09 -0.26
C LYS A 59 2.08 -30.67 -0.40
N THR A 60 1.34 -30.43 -1.46
CA THR A 60 0.74 -29.12 -1.75
C THR A 60 -0.76 -29.24 -1.87
N LEU A 61 -1.46 -28.20 -1.45
CA LEU A 61 -2.89 -28.04 -1.63
C LEU A 61 -3.16 -26.72 -2.35
N ASP A 62 -3.93 -26.77 -3.42
CA ASP A 62 -4.36 -25.58 -4.16
C ASP A 62 -5.57 -24.98 -3.46
N LEU A 63 -5.48 -23.68 -3.16
CA LEU A 63 -6.56 -22.89 -2.55
C LEU A 63 -7.42 -22.19 -3.60
N ALA A 64 -7.03 -22.28 -4.88
CA ALA A 64 -7.78 -21.71 -6.01
C ALA A 64 -8.17 -20.21 -5.82
N GLY A 65 -7.29 -19.44 -5.24
CA GLY A 65 -7.46 -18.00 -5.11
C GLY A 65 -8.40 -17.56 -3.98
N MET A 66 -8.22 -18.07 -2.77
CA MET A 66 -9.01 -17.64 -1.61
C MET A 66 -8.63 -16.26 -1.12
N PRO A 67 -9.58 -15.33 -0.92
CA PRO A 67 -9.27 -14.00 -0.45
C PRO A 67 -8.83 -14.00 1.02
N GLY A 68 -7.84 -13.14 1.31
CA GLY A 68 -7.44 -12.82 2.67
C GLY A 68 -8.37 -11.77 3.27
N ALA A 69 -8.62 -11.88 4.56
CA ALA A 69 -9.40 -10.94 5.33
C ALA A 69 -8.68 -10.57 6.64
N ASP A 70 -9.02 -9.44 7.20
CA ASP A 70 -8.58 -9.09 8.54
C ASP A 70 -9.38 -9.85 9.63
N LEU A 71 -9.05 -9.61 10.90
CA LEU A 71 -9.75 -10.26 12.03
C LEU A 71 -11.21 -9.84 12.15
N THR A 72 -11.61 -8.73 11.52
CA THR A 72 -13.01 -8.26 11.50
C THR A 72 -13.83 -8.90 10.38
N GLY A 73 -13.18 -9.70 9.52
CA GLY A 73 -13.82 -10.33 8.36
C GLY A 73 -13.88 -9.43 7.11
N ALA A 74 -13.34 -8.23 7.17
CA ALA A 74 -13.28 -7.35 6.01
C ALA A 74 -12.16 -7.78 5.05
N ALA A 75 -12.44 -7.75 3.74
CA ALA A 75 -11.50 -8.15 2.70
C ALA A 75 -10.19 -7.34 2.74
N GLY A 76 -9.07 -8.01 2.50
CA GLY A 76 -7.73 -7.45 2.54
C GLY A 76 -7.15 -7.33 3.94
N LEU A 77 -5.83 -7.17 3.99
CA LEU A 77 -5.06 -7.02 5.23
C LEU A 77 -4.87 -5.54 5.54
N LYS A 78 -5.02 -5.18 6.80
CA LYS A 78 -4.78 -3.84 7.30
C LYS A 78 -3.83 -3.90 8.49
N ASP A 79 -2.75 -3.11 8.43
CA ASP A 79 -1.86 -2.91 9.55
C ASP A 79 -1.46 -1.43 9.62
N LYS A 80 -0.28 -1.05 9.20
CA LYS A 80 0.20 0.32 9.24
C LYS A 80 0.12 0.97 7.86
N THR A 81 -0.58 2.09 7.77
CA THR A 81 -0.66 2.88 6.53
C THR A 81 0.05 4.21 6.73
N ASN A 82 1.03 4.50 5.90
CA ASN A 82 1.73 5.78 5.89
C ASN A 82 1.23 6.64 4.72
N TYR A 83 0.47 7.66 5.03
CA TYR A 83 -0.07 8.62 4.05
C TYR A 83 0.92 9.72 3.66
N HIS A 84 2.15 9.69 4.18
CA HIS A 84 3.17 10.71 3.93
C HIS A 84 2.69 12.15 4.24
N THR A 85 1.85 12.30 5.25
CA THR A 85 1.21 13.58 5.62
C THR A 85 2.22 14.70 5.83
N LEU A 86 3.40 14.40 6.40
CA LEU A 86 4.45 15.38 6.59
C LEU A 86 5.01 15.92 5.24
N GLN A 87 5.07 15.07 4.21
CA GLN A 87 5.50 15.49 2.87
C GLN A 87 4.42 16.34 2.20
N MET A 88 3.14 15.98 2.36
CA MET A 88 2.01 16.81 1.91
C MET A 88 2.04 18.18 2.56
N LEU A 89 2.23 18.22 3.89
CA LEU A 89 2.30 19.47 4.65
C LEU A 89 3.46 20.37 4.18
N LYS A 90 4.63 19.78 3.92
CA LYS A 90 5.77 20.50 3.36
C LYS A 90 5.46 21.11 1.98
N GLY A 91 4.76 20.38 1.12
CA GLY A 91 4.34 20.87 -0.19
C GLY A 91 3.40 22.07 -0.08
N VAL A 92 2.40 22.00 0.79
CA VAL A 92 1.46 23.09 1.05
C VAL A 92 2.15 24.32 1.64
N PHE A 93 3.02 24.10 2.63
CA PHE A 93 3.78 25.20 3.24
C PHE A 93 4.69 25.89 2.23
N LEU A 94 5.40 25.14 1.41
CA LEU A 94 6.29 25.68 0.39
C LEU A 94 5.51 26.48 -0.66
N SER A 95 4.35 26.01 -1.09
CA SER A 95 3.46 26.72 -2.01
C SER A 95 2.97 28.05 -1.42
N ALA A 96 2.65 28.06 -0.12
CA ALA A 96 2.24 29.28 0.58
C ALA A 96 3.37 30.32 0.66
N VAL A 97 4.60 29.87 0.91
CA VAL A 97 5.79 30.74 0.93
C VAL A 97 6.02 31.37 -0.45
N PHE A 98 5.96 30.58 -1.52
CA PHE A 98 6.12 31.09 -2.88
C PHE A 98 5.00 32.07 -3.28
N GLY A 99 3.75 31.79 -2.90
CA GLY A 99 2.64 32.70 -3.12
C GLY A 99 2.80 34.04 -2.38
N ALA A 100 3.35 34.05 -1.17
CA ALA A 100 3.65 35.24 -0.41
C ALA A 100 4.75 36.11 -1.06
N ILE A 101 5.79 35.45 -1.62
CA ILE A 101 6.88 36.15 -2.35
C ILE A 101 6.33 36.85 -3.59
N ASP A 102 5.41 36.23 -4.33
CA ASP A 102 4.72 36.82 -5.48
C ASP A 102 3.99 38.12 -5.10
N GLY A 103 3.22 38.05 -4.01
CA GLY A 103 2.48 39.25 -3.52
C GLY A 103 3.40 40.41 -3.16
N ILE A 104 4.50 40.15 -2.49
CA ILE A 104 5.47 41.21 -2.08
C ILE A 104 6.23 41.74 -3.28
N ALA A 105 6.62 40.91 -4.23
CA ALA A 105 7.37 41.32 -5.42
C ALA A 105 6.54 42.24 -6.33
N LYS A 106 5.26 42.00 -6.50
CA LYS A 106 4.35 42.84 -7.30
C LYS A 106 4.08 44.19 -6.70
N ASP A 107 4.02 44.27 -5.37
CA ASP A 107 3.75 45.57 -4.67
C ASP A 107 4.97 46.49 -4.63
N SER A 108 6.18 45.95 -4.75
CA SER A 108 7.44 46.70 -4.56
C SER A 108 8.05 47.29 -5.82
N THR A 109 7.49 47.06 -7.01
CA THR A 109 8.17 47.40 -8.28
C THR A 109 7.42 48.43 -9.08
N THR A 110 7.99 49.66 -9.22
CA THR A 110 7.41 50.78 -9.96
C THR A 110 7.98 50.97 -11.37
N ASN A 111 9.02 50.25 -11.80
CA ASN A 111 9.66 50.34 -13.11
C ASN A 111 9.21 49.24 -14.07
N THR A 112 8.72 49.61 -15.26
CA THR A 112 8.14 48.72 -16.27
C THR A 112 9.11 47.59 -16.73
N ALA A 113 10.40 47.87 -16.85
CA ALA A 113 11.40 46.84 -17.23
C ALA A 113 11.69 45.84 -16.10
N ALA A 114 11.71 46.35 -14.87
CA ALA A 114 11.88 45.50 -13.67
C ALA A 114 10.60 44.69 -13.41
N GLN A 115 9.43 45.23 -13.70
CA GLN A 115 8.16 44.49 -13.61
C GLN A 115 8.12 43.25 -14.53
N GLY A 116 8.54 43.38 -15.79
CA GLY A 116 8.59 42.22 -16.69
C GLY A 116 9.52 41.11 -16.21
N ALA A 117 10.64 41.46 -15.60
CA ALA A 117 11.55 40.46 -15.02
C ALA A 117 10.99 39.81 -13.76
N VAL A 118 10.31 40.57 -12.90
CA VAL A 118 9.62 40.08 -11.70
C VAL A 118 8.45 39.18 -12.08
N ASP A 119 7.61 39.61 -13.04
CA ASP A 119 6.47 38.80 -13.50
C ASP A 119 6.92 37.47 -14.09
N GLY A 120 7.96 37.44 -14.90
CA GLY A 120 8.54 36.21 -15.44
C GLY A 120 9.13 35.30 -14.35
N ALA A 121 9.85 35.84 -13.39
CA ALA A 121 10.38 35.05 -12.26
C ALA A 121 9.26 34.51 -11.38
N THR A 122 8.24 35.31 -11.11
CA THR A 122 7.09 34.95 -10.30
C THR A 122 6.25 33.85 -10.95
N GLU A 123 6.03 33.94 -12.27
CA GLU A 123 5.34 32.87 -13.01
C GLU A 123 6.09 31.53 -12.90
N GLN A 124 7.42 31.54 -13.02
CA GLN A 124 8.25 30.33 -12.84
C GLN A 124 8.16 29.79 -11.41
N ILE A 125 8.16 30.64 -10.40
CA ILE A 125 8.00 30.26 -8.99
C ILE A 125 6.61 29.63 -8.75
N ASN A 126 5.56 30.20 -9.31
CA ASN A 126 4.20 29.67 -9.19
C ASN A 126 4.04 28.32 -9.89
N VAL A 127 4.60 28.16 -11.09
CA VAL A 127 4.64 26.87 -11.81
C VAL A 127 5.44 25.83 -11.03
N PHE A 128 6.54 26.21 -10.42
CA PHE A 128 7.34 25.30 -9.61
C PHE A 128 6.64 24.92 -8.30
N GLY A 129 6.00 25.88 -7.62
CA GLY A 129 5.20 25.67 -6.43
C GLY A 129 4.03 24.71 -6.67
N SER A 130 3.29 24.91 -7.76
CA SER A 130 2.17 24.02 -8.14
C SER A 130 2.64 22.62 -8.45
N LYS A 131 3.75 22.44 -9.18
CA LYS A 131 4.34 21.11 -9.45
C LYS A 131 4.77 20.39 -8.19
N ILE A 132 5.32 21.10 -7.20
CA ILE A 132 5.68 20.52 -5.90
C ILE A 132 4.42 20.11 -5.12
N ALA A 133 3.41 20.96 -5.11
CA ALA A 133 2.14 20.66 -4.46
C ALA A 133 1.50 19.43 -5.08
N ASP A 134 1.37 19.37 -6.41
CA ASP A 134 0.80 18.23 -7.15
C ASP A 134 1.56 16.94 -6.85
N LYS A 135 2.89 16.98 -6.91
CA LYS A 135 3.73 15.81 -6.59
C LYS A 135 3.59 15.36 -5.14
N SER A 136 3.37 16.28 -4.23
CA SER A 136 3.23 15.99 -2.80
C SER A 136 1.84 15.47 -2.46
N LEU A 137 0.80 15.99 -3.11
CA LEU A 137 -0.59 15.62 -2.89
C LEU A 137 -0.97 14.30 -3.58
N ASN A 138 -0.38 14.01 -4.74
CA ASN A 138 -0.66 12.81 -5.53
C ASN A 138 0.22 11.60 -5.14
N LYS A 139 0.86 11.64 -3.97
CA LYS A 139 1.66 10.50 -3.51
C LYS A 139 0.76 9.42 -2.90
N ASN A 140 0.82 8.23 -3.49
CA ASN A 140 0.10 7.07 -2.98
C ASN A 140 0.58 6.69 -1.57
N PRO A 141 -0.33 6.25 -0.69
CA PRO A 141 0.05 5.76 0.63
C PRO A 141 0.87 4.48 0.53
N THR A 142 1.72 4.26 1.51
CA THR A 142 2.43 3.00 1.66
C THR A 142 1.75 2.17 2.74
N ILE A 143 1.37 0.94 2.39
CA ILE A 143 0.82 -0.04 3.33
C ILE A 143 1.94 -0.98 3.75
N GLU A 144 2.19 -1.07 5.04
CA GLU A 144 3.20 -1.95 5.64
C GLU A 144 2.48 -2.99 6.48
N ILE A 145 2.63 -4.27 6.11
CA ILE A 145 2.15 -5.40 6.90
C ILE A 145 3.32 -5.97 7.69
N ARG A 146 3.29 -5.79 9.00
CA ARG A 146 4.38 -6.23 9.89
C ARG A 146 4.30 -7.73 10.15
N GLN A 147 5.44 -8.30 10.50
CA GLN A 147 5.51 -9.68 10.95
C GLN A 147 4.63 -9.91 12.19
N GLY A 148 3.89 -11.02 12.21
CA GLY A 148 2.96 -11.33 13.29
C GLY A 148 1.55 -10.76 13.13
N THR A 149 1.27 -10.01 12.06
CA THR A 149 -0.10 -9.58 11.74
C THR A 149 -0.99 -10.79 11.53
N LYS A 150 -2.07 -10.87 12.31
CA LYS A 150 -3.06 -11.94 12.21
C LYS A 150 -4.02 -11.66 11.06
N PHE A 151 -4.43 -12.71 10.37
CA PHE A 151 -5.37 -12.62 9.26
C PHE A 151 -6.25 -13.86 9.19
N ASN A 152 -7.37 -13.76 8.49
CA ASN A 152 -8.28 -14.84 8.17
C ASN A 152 -8.21 -15.16 6.68
N ILE A 153 -8.49 -16.40 6.33
CA ILE A 153 -8.69 -16.84 4.95
C ILE A 153 -10.18 -17.07 4.78
N MET A 154 -10.78 -16.37 3.84
CA MET A 154 -12.20 -16.57 3.51
C MET A 154 -12.33 -17.77 2.58
N ILE A 155 -12.92 -18.84 3.09
CA ILE A 155 -13.15 -20.05 2.33
C ILE A 155 -14.42 -19.85 1.51
N ASN A 156 -14.29 -19.75 0.19
CA ASN A 156 -15.36 -19.54 -0.76
C ASN A 156 -15.71 -20.79 -1.59
N LYS A 157 -14.99 -21.90 -1.33
CA LYS A 157 -15.15 -23.18 -2.02
C LYS A 157 -14.91 -24.33 -1.04
N ASP A 158 -15.51 -25.47 -1.31
CA ASP A 158 -15.21 -26.68 -0.55
C ASP A 158 -13.76 -27.13 -0.76
N ILE A 159 -13.05 -27.32 0.34
CA ILE A 159 -11.69 -27.80 0.32
C ILE A 159 -11.66 -29.17 1.00
N ASN A 160 -11.14 -30.16 0.31
CA ASN A 160 -10.82 -31.44 0.92
C ASN A 160 -9.43 -31.39 1.55
N LEU A 161 -9.38 -31.20 2.86
CA LEU A 161 -8.14 -31.21 3.65
C LEU A 161 -7.88 -32.63 4.12
N PRO A 162 -6.90 -33.33 3.54
CA PRO A 162 -6.53 -34.66 4.03
C PRO A 162 -5.88 -34.56 5.41
N VAL A 163 -6.14 -35.57 6.25
CA VAL A 163 -5.43 -35.68 7.53
C VAL A 163 -3.93 -35.76 7.27
N TYR A 164 -3.18 -34.96 7.98
CA TYR A 164 -1.72 -34.95 7.90
C TYR A 164 -1.15 -36.25 8.49
N LYS A 165 -0.38 -36.97 7.70
CA LYS A 165 0.35 -38.18 8.10
C LYS A 165 1.85 -37.94 7.97
#